data_cad21e997534a8040937516b073798f0
#
_entry.id   cad21e997534a8040937516b073798f0
#
_cell.length_a   1.000
_cell.length_b   1.000
_cell.length_c   1.000
_cell.angle_alpha   90.00
_cell.angle_beta   90.00
_cell.angle_gamma   90.00
#
_symmetry.space_group_name_H-M   'P 1'
#
loop_
_entity.id
_entity.type
_entity.pdbx_description
1 polymer ?
#
loop_
_entity_poly.entity_id
_entity_poly.type
_entity_poly.pdbx_seq_one_letter_code
_entity_poly.pdbx_strand_id
1 'polypeptide(L)'
;MGTPHNEAAQGAFAKTVLMPGDPLRAKFIAETFLQDAKLVNNVRGVQGYTGTYQGTPVSVMASGMGMPSIGIYSHELFHFYDVDNIIRVGSAGAISPQLKVRDVVFGQGSCTAS
;
A
#
# COMPACT_ATOMS: atom_id res chain seq x y z
N MET A 1 -10.39 -17.29 3.92
CA MET A 1 -9.09 -17.96 4.00
C MET A 1 -8.03 -17.03 3.41
N GLY A 2 -6.95 -16.83 4.15
CA GLY A 2 -5.89 -15.92 3.70
C GLY A 2 -4.94 -16.53 2.69
N THR A 3 -3.99 -15.71 2.25
CA THR A 3 -2.84 -16.12 1.44
C THR A 3 -1.65 -16.38 2.38
N PRO A 4 -0.51 -16.87 1.86
CA PRO A 4 0.67 -17.10 2.72
C PRO A 4 1.18 -15.85 3.45
N HIS A 5 0.96 -14.66 2.91
CA HIS A 5 1.48 -13.42 3.48
C HIS A 5 0.38 -12.45 3.91
N ASN A 6 -0.90 -12.87 3.88
CA ASN A 6 -2.02 -12.00 4.19
C ASN A 6 -3.16 -12.82 4.80
N GLU A 7 -3.58 -12.45 6.00
CA GLU A 7 -4.64 -13.16 6.73
C GLU A 7 -6.02 -12.57 6.52
N ALA A 8 -6.16 -11.54 5.71
CA ALA A 8 -7.44 -10.88 5.49
C ALA A 8 -8.47 -11.83 4.90
N ALA A 9 -9.73 -11.62 5.27
CA ALA A 9 -10.84 -12.35 4.69
C ALA A 9 -11.12 -11.88 3.26
N GLN A 10 -11.80 -12.69 2.47
CA GLN A 10 -12.26 -12.28 1.14
C GLN A 10 -13.15 -11.05 1.27
N GLY A 11 -12.93 -10.09 0.38
CA GLY A 11 -13.68 -8.84 0.40
C GLY A 11 -13.23 -7.84 1.45
N ALA A 12 -12.18 -8.15 2.23
CA ALA A 12 -11.68 -7.25 3.27
C ALA A 12 -10.98 -6.01 2.70
N PHE A 13 -10.41 -6.09 1.49
CA PHE A 13 -9.73 -4.97 0.86
C PHE A 13 -10.65 -4.23 -0.10
N ALA A 14 -10.52 -2.91 -0.14
CA ALA A 14 -11.16 -2.07 -1.13
C ALA A 14 -10.53 -2.27 -2.51
N LYS A 15 -11.15 -1.74 -3.55
CA LYS A 15 -10.63 -1.86 -4.92
C LYS A 15 -9.34 -1.08 -5.13
N THR A 16 -9.09 -0.06 -4.32
CA THR A 16 -7.86 0.74 -4.36
C THR A 16 -7.12 0.60 -3.04
N VAL A 17 -5.84 0.26 -3.12
CA VAL A 17 -4.96 0.10 -1.97
C VAL A 17 -3.79 1.06 -2.09
N LEU A 18 -3.58 1.86 -1.05
CA LEU A 18 -2.38 2.68 -0.91
C LEU A 18 -1.29 1.85 -0.24
N MET A 19 -0.11 1.80 -0.81
CA MET A 19 0.98 0.98 -0.29
C MET A 19 2.22 1.82 0.03
N PRO A 20 2.35 2.31 1.27
CA PRO A 20 3.64 2.79 1.76
C PRO A 20 4.55 1.59 2.06
N GLY A 21 5.86 1.84 2.11
CA GLY A 21 6.80 0.77 2.47
C GLY A 21 6.74 0.39 3.94
N ASP A 22 6.54 1.36 4.81
CA ASP A 22 6.62 1.23 6.27
C ASP A 22 5.26 0.87 6.88
N PRO A 23 5.17 -0.24 7.66
CA PRO A 23 3.93 -0.59 8.38
C PRO A 23 3.42 0.52 9.30
N LEU A 24 4.31 1.26 9.93
CA LEU A 24 3.90 2.37 10.80
C LEU A 24 3.32 3.53 10.01
N ARG A 25 3.80 3.75 8.80
CA ARG A 25 3.20 4.74 7.90
C ARG A 25 1.82 4.29 7.43
N ALA A 26 1.63 3.01 7.16
CA ALA A 26 0.31 2.48 6.82
C ALA A 26 -0.68 2.73 7.97
N LYS A 27 -0.25 2.47 9.20
CA LYS A 27 -1.05 2.75 10.39
C LYS A 27 -1.37 4.24 10.52
N PHE A 28 -0.37 5.10 10.31
CA PHE A 28 -0.55 6.55 10.36
C PHE A 28 -1.57 7.04 9.35
N ILE A 29 -1.48 6.56 8.10
CA ILE A 29 -2.42 6.94 7.05
C ILE A 29 -3.84 6.49 7.42
N ALA A 30 -3.99 5.26 7.87
CA ALA A 30 -5.30 4.72 8.24
C ALA A 30 -5.93 5.50 9.40
N GLU A 31 -5.18 5.77 10.46
CA GLU A 31 -5.69 6.46 11.63
C GLU A 31 -5.94 7.95 11.39
N THR A 32 -5.17 8.57 10.49
CA THR A 32 -5.25 10.01 10.25
C THR A 32 -6.28 10.36 9.18
N PHE A 33 -6.36 9.58 8.11
CA PHE A 33 -7.13 9.97 6.92
C PHE A 33 -8.36 9.11 6.66
N LEU A 34 -8.41 7.87 7.14
CA LEU A 34 -9.54 6.99 6.89
C LEU A 34 -10.55 7.05 8.04
N GLN A 35 -11.82 7.00 7.69
CA GLN A 35 -12.90 6.86 8.65
C GLN A 35 -13.20 5.38 8.86
N ASP A 36 -13.47 5.01 10.13
CA ASP A 36 -13.81 3.64 10.52
C ASP A 36 -12.80 2.61 10.04
N ALA A 37 -11.51 2.96 10.07
CA ALA A 37 -10.44 2.07 9.65
C ALA A 37 -10.36 0.84 10.54
N LYS A 38 -10.33 -0.33 9.92
CA LYS A 38 -10.20 -1.62 10.60
C LYS A 38 -8.94 -2.32 10.15
N LEU A 39 -8.21 -2.89 11.10
CA LEU A 39 -7.05 -3.72 10.81
C LEU A 39 -7.53 -5.02 10.17
N VAL A 40 -7.09 -5.31 8.96
CA VAL A 40 -7.48 -6.52 8.22
C VAL A 40 -6.33 -7.48 8.03
N ASN A 41 -5.08 -7.03 8.19
CA ASN A 41 -3.91 -7.88 8.13
C ASN A 41 -2.82 -7.42 9.09
N ASN A 42 -2.16 -8.38 9.74
CA ASN A 42 -0.98 -8.11 10.56
C ASN A 42 0.04 -9.26 10.49
N VAL A 43 -0.05 -10.09 9.46
CA VAL A 43 0.93 -11.17 9.23
C VAL A 43 2.30 -10.54 9.02
N ARG A 44 3.28 -11.02 9.77
CA ARG A 44 4.67 -10.53 9.75
C ARG A 44 4.79 -9.04 10.08
N GLY A 45 3.80 -8.47 10.78
CA GLY A 45 3.79 -7.04 11.09
C GLY A 45 3.48 -6.14 9.91
N VAL A 46 3.13 -6.69 8.77
CA VAL A 46 2.76 -5.93 7.58
C VAL A 46 1.29 -5.53 7.70
N GLN A 47 1.08 -4.39 8.35
CA GLN A 47 -0.26 -3.95 8.70
C GLN A 47 -1.05 -3.48 7.49
N GLY A 48 -2.28 -3.96 7.39
CA GLY A 48 -3.25 -3.54 6.39
C GLY A 48 -4.54 -3.11 7.04
N TYR A 49 -5.13 -2.05 6.52
CA TYR A 49 -6.34 -1.44 7.04
C TYR A 49 -7.31 -1.15 5.90
N THR A 50 -8.61 -1.23 6.21
CA THR A 50 -9.65 -0.79 5.29
C THR A 50 -10.58 0.17 6.02
N GLY A 51 -10.90 1.26 5.38
CA GLY A 51 -11.82 2.28 5.87
C GLY A 51 -12.43 3.05 4.72
N THR A 52 -12.86 4.25 4.98
CA THR A 52 -13.42 5.12 3.93
C THR A 52 -12.73 6.49 3.95
N TYR A 53 -12.63 7.10 2.79
CA TYR A 53 -12.19 8.47 2.63
C TYR A 53 -13.23 9.22 1.83
N GLN A 54 -13.86 10.21 2.45
CA GLN A 54 -14.95 10.99 1.82
C GLN A 54 -16.02 10.07 1.19
N GLY A 55 -16.41 9.02 1.94
CA GLY A 55 -17.42 8.07 1.49
C GLY A 55 -16.95 6.98 0.55
N THR A 56 -15.71 7.01 0.07
CA THR A 56 -15.16 6.00 -0.83
C THR A 56 -14.34 4.99 -0.04
N PRO A 57 -14.57 3.68 -0.22
CA PRO A 57 -13.73 2.66 0.43
C PRO A 57 -12.29 2.75 -0.07
N VAL A 58 -11.35 2.74 0.86
CA VAL A 58 -9.91 2.76 0.57
C VAL A 58 -9.21 1.83 1.56
N SER A 59 -8.26 1.07 1.06
CA SER A 59 -7.37 0.27 1.91
C SER A 59 -5.96 0.84 1.89
N VAL A 60 -5.25 0.59 2.98
CA VAL A 60 -3.83 0.94 3.11
C VAL A 60 -3.12 -0.28 3.63
N MET A 61 -2.07 -0.71 2.96
CA MET A 61 -1.26 -1.84 3.41
C MET A 61 0.20 -1.58 3.12
N ALA A 62 1.07 -1.89 4.07
CA ALA A 62 2.50 -1.74 3.85
C ALA A 62 3.01 -2.74 2.81
N SER A 63 3.99 -2.31 2.03
CA SER A 63 4.64 -3.16 1.02
C SER A 63 5.93 -3.80 1.52
N GLY A 64 6.47 -3.34 2.64
CA GLY A 64 7.86 -3.62 2.99
C GLY A 64 8.82 -2.87 2.07
N MET A 65 10.08 -3.27 2.06
CA MET A 65 11.12 -2.66 1.26
C MET A 65 11.58 -3.56 0.14
N GLY A 66 11.89 -2.95 -0.99
CA GLY A 66 12.49 -3.63 -2.13
C GLY A 66 11.48 -4.27 -3.07
N MET A 67 11.94 -4.57 -4.29
CA MET A 67 11.11 -5.15 -5.34
C MET A 67 10.52 -6.51 -4.99
N PRO A 68 11.27 -7.44 -4.37
CA PRO A 68 10.69 -8.73 -4.01
C PRO A 68 9.52 -8.61 -3.04
N SER A 69 9.63 -7.73 -2.05
CA SER A 69 8.58 -7.55 -1.04
C SER A 69 7.30 -7.00 -1.67
N ILE A 70 7.38 -5.89 -2.40
CA ILE A 70 6.18 -5.33 -3.05
C ILE A 70 5.61 -6.29 -4.09
N GLY A 71 6.46 -7.08 -4.75
CA GLY A 71 6.01 -8.11 -5.70
C GLY A 71 5.12 -9.14 -5.03
N ILE A 72 5.52 -9.64 -3.86
CA ILE A 72 4.72 -10.61 -3.10
C ILE A 72 3.36 -10.02 -2.73
N TYR A 73 3.34 -8.88 -2.06
CA TYR A 73 2.10 -8.32 -1.51
C TYR A 73 1.16 -7.81 -2.60
N SER A 74 1.69 -7.17 -3.63
CA SER A 74 0.84 -6.70 -4.74
C SER A 74 0.25 -7.85 -5.53
N HIS A 75 1.02 -8.91 -5.75
CA HIS A 75 0.53 -10.10 -6.42
C HIS A 75 -0.66 -10.71 -5.67
N GLU A 76 -0.52 -10.87 -4.35
CA GLU A 76 -1.60 -11.45 -3.55
C GLU A 76 -2.84 -10.55 -3.54
N LEU A 77 -2.66 -9.23 -3.46
CA LEU A 77 -3.78 -8.30 -3.50
C LEU A 77 -4.54 -8.34 -4.83
N PHE A 78 -3.83 -8.32 -5.94
CA PHE A 78 -4.45 -8.37 -7.27
C PHE A 78 -5.13 -9.71 -7.56
N HIS A 79 -4.49 -10.81 -7.21
CA HIS A 79 -4.95 -12.14 -7.62
C HIS A 79 -5.91 -12.80 -6.63
N PHE A 80 -5.84 -12.46 -5.35
CA PHE A 80 -6.62 -13.16 -4.34
C PHE A 80 -7.60 -12.26 -3.58
N TYR A 81 -7.46 -10.95 -3.66
CA TYR A 81 -8.32 -10.00 -2.94
C TYR A 81 -9.09 -9.05 -3.84
N ASP A 82 -9.07 -9.29 -5.13
CA ASP A 82 -9.88 -8.55 -6.10
C ASP A 82 -9.60 -7.04 -6.08
N VAL A 83 -8.34 -6.68 -5.86
CA VAL A 83 -7.88 -5.30 -5.89
C VAL A 83 -7.63 -4.89 -7.33
N ASP A 84 -8.13 -3.72 -7.73
CA ASP A 84 -7.97 -3.21 -9.08
C ASP A 84 -6.81 -2.23 -9.22
N ASN A 85 -6.54 -1.44 -8.17
CA ASN A 85 -5.55 -0.38 -8.23
C ASN A 85 -4.66 -0.41 -6.99
N ILE A 86 -3.35 -0.30 -7.21
CA ILE A 86 -2.39 -0.09 -6.13
C ILE A 86 -1.63 1.20 -6.42
N ILE A 87 -1.57 2.08 -5.42
CA ILE A 87 -0.80 3.31 -5.49
C ILE A 87 0.31 3.23 -4.47
N ARG A 88 1.55 3.19 -4.92
CA ARG A 88 2.73 3.21 -4.06
C ARG A 88 2.93 4.62 -3.54
N VAL A 89 2.89 4.79 -2.23
CA VAL A 89 3.05 6.08 -1.57
C VAL A 89 4.38 6.05 -0.80
N GLY A 90 5.35 6.79 -1.28
CA GLY A 90 6.67 6.73 -0.65
C GLY A 90 7.45 8.01 -0.81
N SER A 91 8.65 8.01 -0.26
CA SER A 91 9.62 9.07 -0.42
C SER A 91 10.71 8.63 -1.39
N ALA A 92 11.34 9.59 -2.03
CA ALA A 92 12.41 9.33 -2.98
C ALA A 92 13.49 10.41 -2.86
N GLY A 93 14.74 10.04 -3.15
CA GLY A 93 15.81 10.99 -3.28
C GLY A 93 15.85 11.54 -4.69
N ALA A 94 16.03 12.84 -4.83
CA ALA A 94 16.13 13.50 -6.13
C ALA A 94 17.57 13.58 -6.59
N ILE A 95 17.81 13.26 -7.86
CA ILE A 95 19.09 13.46 -8.53
C ILE A 95 19.08 14.74 -9.35
N SER A 96 17.92 15.05 -9.95
CA SER A 96 17.77 16.24 -10.78
C SER A 96 17.81 17.53 -9.95
N PRO A 97 18.56 18.56 -10.36
CA PRO A 97 18.54 19.85 -9.67
C PRO A 97 17.24 20.63 -9.86
N GLN A 98 16.36 20.18 -10.75
CA GLN A 98 15.05 20.81 -10.96
C GLN A 98 14.06 20.47 -9.85
N LEU A 99 14.34 19.44 -9.05
CA LEU A 99 13.47 19.01 -7.94
C LEU A 99 13.95 19.59 -6.61
N LYS A 100 13.00 19.91 -5.77
CA LYS A 100 13.27 20.40 -4.41
C LYS A 100 12.45 19.62 -3.41
N VAL A 101 12.83 19.76 -2.15
CA VAL A 101 12.13 19.11 -1.02
C VAL A 101 10.64 19.48 -1.06
N ARG A 102 9.78 18.49 -0.84
CA ARG A 102 8.32 18.56 -0.87
C ARG A 102 7.68 18.57 -2.27
N ASP A 103 8.48 18.46 -3.31
CA ASP A 103 7.90 18.21 -4.64
C ASP A 103 7.25 16.83 -4.66
N VAL A 104 6.14 16.72 -5.37
CA VAL A 104 5.45 15.45 -5.59
C VAL A 104 5.79 14.98 -7.00
N VAL A 105 6.27 13.74 -7.09
CA VAL A 105 6.68 13.14 -8.37
C VAL A 105 5.82 11.92 -8.65
N PHE A 106 5.23 11.88 -9.84
CA PHE A 106 4.53 10.70 -10.32
C PHE A 106 5.46 9.89 -11.21
N GLY A 107 5.68 8.62 -10.85
CA GLY A 107 6.44 7.72 -11.70
C GLY A 107 5.59 7.28 -12.88
N GLN A 108 6.01 7.61 -14.08
CA GLN A 108 5.34 7.19 -15.30
C GLN A 108 5.78 5.79 -15.74
N GLY A 109 6.98 5.42 -15.39
CA GLY A 109 7.54 4.10 -15.69
C GLY A 109 8.83 3.92 -14.92
N SER A 110 9.33 2.70 -14.89
CA SER A 110 10.57 2.39 -14.20
C SER A 110 11.30 1.26 -14.91
N CYS A 111 12.59 1.18 -14.65
CA CYS A 111 13.45 0.12 -15.16
C CYS A 111 14.05 -0.67 -14.01
N THR A 112 14.39 -1.90 -14.26
CA THR A 112 15.09 -2.73 -13.29
C THR A 112 16.20 -3.49 -13.99
N ALA A 113 17.30 -3.72 -13.25
CA ALA A 113 18.40 -4.54 -13.70
C ALA A 113 18.31 -5.99 -13.21
N SER A 114 17.29 -6.31 -12.48
CA SER A 114 17.08 -7.64 -11.93
C SER A 114 16.25 -8.54 -12.85
#